data_11939e6625d393425c11ac365a117387
#
_entry.id   11939e6625d393425c11ac365a117387
#
_cell.length_a   1.000
_cell.length_b   1.000
_cell.length_c   1.000
_cell.angle_alpha   90.00
_cell.angle_beta   90.00
_cell.angle_gamma   90.00
#
_symmetry.space_group_name_H-M   'P 1'
#
loop_
_entity.id
_entity.type
_entity.pdbx_description
1 polymer ?
#
loop_
_entity_poly.entity_id
_entity_poly.type
_entity_poly.pdbx_seq_one_letter_code
_entity_poly.pdbx_strand_id
1 'polypeptide(L)'
;MSSLTYTLVVNGGVYGSQSARSAYQFAAALIEKGHTLVSVFFYQDGVTNGTALSVPANDEFHLTQAWKKLAQQHNVRLETCVAAALRRGVVSAEEAQLHGLAQNNLAEGFEQAGLGSLAEAMLTQDRVVQF
;
A
#
# COMPACT_ATOMS: atom_id res chain seq x y z
N MET A 1 -27.56 8.67 -0.17
CA MET A 1 -26.56 8.16 -1.10
C MET A 1 -25.85 6.96 -0.49
N SER A 2 -25.79 5.87 -1.22
CA SER A 2 -25.15 4.66 -0.69
C SER A 2 -23.63 4.76 -0.74
N SER A 3 -23.00 4.25 0.32
CA SER A 3 -21.56 4.11 0.39
C SER A 3 -21.12 2.86 -0.37
N LEU A 4 -20.01 2.99 -1.09
CA LEU A 4 -19.38 1.87 -1.78
C LEU A 4 -18.10 1.48 -1.05
N THR A 5 -17.73 0.21 -1.16
CA THR A 5 -16.45 -0.29 -0.65
C THR A 5 -15.43 -0.39 -1.79
N TYR A 6 -14.20 0.01 -1.48
CA TYR A 6 -13.12 0.09 -2.46
C TYR A 6 -11.89 -0.66 -1.98
N THR A 7 -11.18 -1.26 -2.93
CA THR A 7 -9.77 -1.63 -2.79
C THR A 7 -9.01 -0.99 -3.93
N LEU A 8 -7.87 -0.40 -3.64
CA LEU A 8 -6.99 0.17 -4.65
C LEU A 8 -5.81 -0.76 -4.89
N VAL A 9 -5.37 -0.87 -6.14
CA VAL A 9 -4.16 -1.58 -6.54
C VAL A 9 -3.16 -0.54 -7.02
N VAL A 10 -2.00 -0.51 -6.40
CA VAL A 10 -0.97 0.48 -6.71
C VAL A 10 0.25 -0.25 -7.29
N ASN A 11 0.50 -0.07 -8.58
CA ASN A 11 1.63 -0.66 -9.27
C ASN A 11 2.80 0.30 -9.42
N GLY A 12 2.58 1.59 -9.26
CA GLY A 12 3.62 2.60 -9.38
C GLY A 12 4.47 2.71 -8.14
N GLY A 13 5.78 2.90 -8.32
CA GLY A 13 6.71 3.08 -7.22
C GLY A 13 6.43 4.35 -6.42
N VAL A 14 7.01 4.40 -5.24
CA VAL A 14 6.78 5.52 -4.30
C VAL A 14 7.26 6.85 -4.89
N TYR A 15 8.31 6.80 -5.70
CA TYR A 15 8.84 7.97 -6.42
C TYR A 15 9.16 7.59 -7.86
N GLY A 16 9.29 8.59 -8.72
CA GLY A 16 9.62 8.37 -10.12
C GLY A 16 8.43 8.37 -11.06
N SER A 17 7.21 8.31 -10.54
CA SER A 17 5.99 8.46 -11.32
C SER A 17 4.92 9.10 -10.46
N GLN A 18 3.83 9.53 -11.09
CA GLN A 18 2.71 10.19 -10.41
C GLN A 18 1.64 9.19 -9.94
N SER A 19 1.70 7.93 -10.39
CA SER A 19 0.59 7.01 -10.18
C SER A 19 0.30 6.71 -8.70
N ALA A 20 1.33 6.49 -7.89
CA ALA A 20 1.14 6.23 -6.46
C ALA A 20 0.58 7.45 -5.73
N ARG A 21 1.04 8.65 -6.08
CA ARG A 21 0.52 9.88 -5.51
C ARG A 21 -0.93 10.09 -5.91
N SER A 22 -1.28 9.80 -7.17
CA SER A 22 -2.66 9.86 -7.66
C SER A 22 -3.55 8.87 -6.93
N ALA A 23 -3.04 7.66 -6.66
CA ALA A 23 -3.77 6.66 -5.87
C ALA A 23 -4.07 7.19 -4.47
N TYR A 24 -3.09 7.81 -3.82
CA TYR A 24 -3.28 8.39 -2.50
C TYR A 24 -4.33 9.50 -2.53
N GLN A 25 -4.27 10.39 -3.52
CA GLN A 25 -5.24 11.46 -3.66
C GLN A 25 -6.65 10.91 -3.89
N PHE A 26 -6.76 9.86 -4.69
CA PHE A 26 -8.03 9.18 -4.92
C PHE A 26 -8.55 8.55 -3.62
N ALA A 27 -7.67 7.89 -2.87
CA ALA A 27 -8.03 7.29 -1.57
C ALA A 27 -8.60 8.34 -0.62
N ALA A 28 -7.90 9.46 -0.48
CA ALA A 28 -8.36 10.54 0.38
C ALA A 28 -9.72 11.10 -0.07
N ALA A 29 -9.91 11.26 -1.38
CA ALA A 29 -11.13 11.79 -1.95
C ALA A 29 -12.33 10.86 -1.76
N LEU A 30 -12.15 9.55 -1.95
CA LEU A 30 -13.26 8.62 -1.79
C LEU A 30 -13.72 8.53 -0.32
N ILE A 31 -12.79 8.62 0.62
CA ILE A 31 -13.09 8.65 2.04
C ILE A 31 -13.86 9.93 2.38
N GLU A 32 -13.39 11.05 1.87
CA GLU A 32 -14.05 12.35 2.09
C GLU A 32 -15.48 12.35 1.56
N LYS A 33 -15.73 11.65 0.47
CA LYS A 33 -17.07 11.55 -0.12
C LYS A 33 -17.96 10.50 0.55
N GLY A 34 -17.50 9.88 1.61
CA GLY A 34 -18.31 8.95 2.41
C GLY A 34 -18.22 7.50 1.98
N HIS A 35 -17.32 7.16 1.08
CA HIS A 35 -17.08 5.76 0.71
C HIS A 35 -16.07 5.11 1.66
N THR A 36 -16.02 3.79 1.66
CA THR A 36 -15.14 3.02 2.52
C THR A 36 -13.97 2.47 1.72
N LEU A 37 -12.76 2.84 2.10
CA LEU A 37 -11.55 2.22 1.59
C LEU A 37 -11.17 1.07 2.52
N VAL A 38 -11.28 -0.16 2.03
CA VAL A 38 -11.02 -1.37 2.83
C VAL A 38 -9.53 -1.67 2.88
N SER A 39 -8.88 -1.61 1.72
CA SER A 39 -7.45 -1.94 1.61
C SER A 39 -6.82 -1.26 0.41
N VAL A 40 -5.49 -1.16 0.47
CA VAL A 40 -4.66 -0.79 -0.67
C VAL A 40 -3.66 -1.92 -0.87
N PHE A 41 -3.64 -2.49 -2.05
CA PHE A 41 -2.74 -3.58 -2.41
C PHE A 41 -1.64 -3.05 -3.31
N PHE A 42 -0.42 -3.06 -2.79
CA PHE A 42 0.76 -2.59 -3.50
C PHE A 42 1.41 -3.76 -4.22
N TYR A 43 1.52 -3.64 -5.54
CA TYR A 43 2.02 -4.70 -6.40
C TYR A 43 3.12 -4.18 -7.31
N GLN A 44 3.95 -5.06 -7.84
CA GLN A 44 5.07 -4.67 -8.70
C GLN A 44 5.92 -3.61 -7.98
N ASP A 45 6.34 -2.56 -8.66
CA ASP A 45 7.13 -1.49 -8.04
C ASP A 45 6.36 -0.73 -6.95
N GLY A 46 5.05 -0.89 -6.92
CA GLY A 46 4.20 -0.29 -5.88
C GLY A 46 4.59 -0.70 -4.48
N VAL A 47 5.21 -1.87 -4.30
CA VAL A 47 5.65 -2.32 -2.97
C VAL A 47 6.66 -1.38 -2.33
N THR A 48 7.35 -0.53 -3.13
CA THR A 48 8.29 0.46 -2.58
C THR A 48 7.59 1.54 -1.76
N ASN A 49 6.27 1.68 -1.89
CA ASN A 49 5.50 2.54 -0.99
C ASN A 49 5.59 2.09 0.46
N GLY A 50 5.89 0.82 0.69
CA GLY A 50 5.93 0.22 2.02
C GLY A 50 7.32 0.15 2.67
N THR A 51 8.37 0.69 2.06
CA THR A 51 9.69 0.66 2.70
C THR A 51 9.82 1.75 3.76
N ALA A 52 10.42 1.40 4.89
CA ALA A 52 10.75 2.34 5.95
C ALA A 52 12.01 3.14 5.65
N LEU A 53 12.72 2.81 4.57
CA LEU A 53 14.05 3.38 4.27
C LEU A 53 14.01 4.53 3.27
N SER A 54 12.85 4.92 2.77
CA SER A 54 12.75 6.09 1.90
C SER A 54 12.87 7.38 2.72
N VAL A 55 13.75 8.26 2.30
CA VAL A 55 13.99 9.53 2.97
C VAL A 55 13.89 10.65 1.92
N PRO A 56 12.71 11.16 1.66
CA PRO A 56 12.57 12.30 0.75
C PRO A 56 13.16 13.57 1.34
N ALA A 57 13.46 14.53 0.49
CA ALA A 57 13.92 15.83 0.95
C ALA A 57 12.84 16.52 1.81
N ASN A 58 13.26 17.48 2.64
CA ASN A 58 12.35 18.13 3.61
C ASN A 58 11.16 18.83 2.97
N ASP A 59 11.30 19.26 1.72
CA ASP A 59 10.25 19.96 0.98
C ASP A 59 9.44 19.03 0.07
N GLU A 60 9.73 17.73 0.09
CA GLU A 60 9.01 16.75 -0.70
C GLU A 60 7.91 16.09 0.13
N PHE A 61 6.87 15.63 -0.56
CA PHE A 61 5.80 14.88 0.07
C PHE A 61 6.29 13.48 0.47
N HIS A 62 6.09 13.12 1.73
CA HIS A 62 6.48 11.79 2.23
C HIS A 62 5.32 10.81 2.05
N LEU A 63 5.26 10.15 0.91
CA LEU A 63 4.11 9.33 0.53
C LEU A 63 3.93 8.13 1.46
N THR A 64 5.01 7.45 1.86
CA THR A 64 4.92 6.31 2.79
C THR A 64 4.27 6.73 4.11
N GLN A 65 4.68 7.85 4.66
CA GLN A 65 4.08 8.36 5.90
C GLN A 65 2.62 8.77 5.68
N ALA A 66 2.31 9.31 4.51
CA ALA A 66 0.94 9.69 4.19
C ALA A 66 0.02 8.47 4.14
N TRP A 67 0.48 7.37 3.53
CA TRP A 67 -0.27 6.11 3.53
C TRP A 67 -0.49 5.59 4.96
N LYS A 68 0.55 5.60 5.78
CA LYS A 68 0.46 5.14 7.17
C LYS A 68 -0.57 5.95 7.94
N LYS A 69 -0.53 7.25 7.81
CA LYS A 69 -1.45 8.15 8.52
C LYS A 69 -2.89 7.92 8.07
N LEU A 70 -3.12 7.83 6.77
CA LEU A 70 -4.45 7.58 6.21
C LEU A 70 -4.99 6.25 6.71
N ALA A 71 -4.17 5.20 6.69
CA ALA A 71 -4.57 3.87 7.15
C ALA A 71 -4.92 3.86 8.64
N GLN A 72 -4.13 4.54 9.45
CA GLN A 72 -4.35 4.62 10.89
C GLN A 72 -5.64 5.39 11.21
N GLN A 73 -5.89 6.49 10.52
CA GLN A 73 -7.08 7.31 10.74
C GLN A 73 -8.37 6.63 10.28
N HIS A 74 -8.32 5.81 9.25
CA HIS A 74 -9.50 5.26 8.59
C HIS A 74 -9.55 3.74 8.59
N ASN A 75 -8.68 3.10 9.35
CA ASN A 75 -8.65 1.64 9.49
C ASN A 75 -8.53 0.91 8.14
N VAL A 76 -7.61 1.35 7.31
CA VAL A 76 -7.34 0.78 5.99
C VAL A 76 -6.19 -0.22 6.09
N ARG A 77 -6.33 -1.40 5.47
CA ARG A 77 -5.23 -2.34 5.39
C ARG A 77 -4.29 -1.94 4.26
N LEU A 78 -3.00 -1.82 4.57
CA LEU A 78 -1.96 -1.57 3.56
C LEU A 78 -1.20 -2.87 3.35
N GLU A 79 -1.40 -3.49 2.20
CA GLU A 79 -0.84 -4.80 1.90
C GLU A 79 0.16 -4.70 0.75
N THR A 80 1.35 -5.27 0.94
CA THR A 80 2.33 -5.40 -0.14
C THR A 80 2.38 -6.85 -0.60
N CYS A 81 2.36 -7.09 -1.91
CA CYS A 81 2.52 -8.44 -2.45
C CYS A 81 3.87 -8.99 -1.98
N VAL A 82 3.85 -10.11 -1.25
CA VAL A 82 5.05 -10.66 -0.62
C VAL A 82 6.12 -11.00 -1.67
N ALA A 83 5.76 -11.63 -2.77
CA ALA A 83 6.71 -12.00 -3.80
C ALA A 83 7.32 -10.77 -4.48
N ALA A 84 6.50 -9.79 -4.83
CA ALA A 84 6.98 -8.56 -5.44
C ALA A 84 7.86 -7.76 -4.49
N ALA A 85 7.49 -7.74 -3.21
CA ALA A 85 8.26 -7.04 -2.17
C ALA A 85 9.62 -7.69 -1.94
N LEU A 86 9.65 -9.03 -1.83
CA LEU A 86 10.91 -9.74 -1.61
C LEU A 86 11.90 -9.57 -2.78
N ARG A 87 11.38 -9.54 -4.01
CA ARG A 87 12.24 -9.29 -5.19
C ARG A 87 12.88 -7.90 -5.17
N ARG A 88 12.29 -6.97 -4.47
CA ARG A 88 12.71 -5.56 -4.45
C ARG A 88 13.32 -5.13 -3.12
N GLY A 89 13.56 -6.09 -2.24
CA GLY A 89 14.19 -5.80 -0.96
C GLY A 89 13.29 -5.07 0.03
N VAL A 90 11.99 -5.24 -0.07
CA VAL A 90 11.03 -4.75 0.93
C VAL A 90 10.58 -5.95 1.74
N VAL A 91 11.03 -6.03 2.99
CA VAL A 91 11.01 -7.27 3.77
C VAL A 91 10.47 -7.02 5.16
N SER A 92 9.48 -7.81 5.57
CA SER A 92 8.98 -7.83 6.95
C SER A 92 9.97 -8.57 7.87
N ALA A 93 9.80 -8.40 9.17
CA ALA A 93 10.62 -9.11 10.15
C ALA A 93 10.48 -10.64 10.01
N GLU A 94 9.25 -11.11 9.78
CA GLU A 94 8.97 -12.54 9.63
C GLU A 94 9.63 -13.11 8.39
N GLU A 95 9.55 -12.41 7.26
CA GLU A 95 10.16 -12.84 6.00
C GLU A 95 11.68 -12.76 6.08
N ALA A 96 12.23 -11.75 6.75
CA ALA A 96 13.66 -11.66 6.97
C ALA A 96 14.18 -12.88 7.73
N GLN A 97 13.49 -13.27 8.78
CA GLN A 97 13.86 -14.45 9.57
C GLN A 97 13.77 -15.72 8.74
N LEU A 98 12.69 -15.87 7.97
CA LEU A 98 12.45 -17.04 7.13
C LEU A 98 13.55 -17.23 6.09
N HIS A 99 14.06 -16.13 5.53
CA HIS A 99 15.07 -16.15 4.48
C HIS A 99 16.49 -15.92 4.99
N GLY A 100 16.70 -15.89 6.30
CA GLY A 100 18.04 -15.70 6.88
C GLY A 100 18.65 -14.34 6.64
N LEU A 101 17.83 -13.30 6.48
CA LEU A 101 18.29 -11.93 6.27
C LEU A 101 18.54 -11.23 7.60
N ALA A 102 19.58 -10.40 7.64
CA ALA A 102 19.95 -9.67 8.85
C ALA A 102 19.06 -8.48 9.15
N GLN A 103 18.39 -7.95 8.13
CA GLN A 103 17.63 -6.70 8.23
C GLN A 103 16.22 -6.85 7.68
N ASN A 104 15.35 -5.96 8.11
CA ASN A 104 14.00 -5.81 7.58
C ASN A 104 13.68 -4.33 7.44
N ASN A 105 12.77 -3.98 6.55
CA ASN A 105 12.48 -2.58 6.25
C ASN A 105 11.03 -2.31 5.89
N LEU A 106 10.13 -3.26 6.10
CA LEU A 106 8.72 -2.98 5.88
C LEU A 106 8.26 -1.95 6.90
N ALA A 107 7.67 -0.87 6.43
CA ALA A 107 7.22 0.20 7.31
C ALA A 107 6.10 -0.28 8.23
N GLU A 108 6.06 0.26 9.43
CA GLU A 108 5.00 -0.03 10.38
C GLU A 108 3.65 0.37 9.78
N GLY A 109 2.65 -0.48 9.96
CA GLY A 109 1.33 -0.26 9.38
C GLY A 109 1.13 -0.94 8.03
N PHE A 110 2.20 -1.42 7.41
CA PHE A 110 2.13 -2.25 6.21
C PHE A 110 2.28 -3.71 6.59
N GLU A 111 1.65 -4.58 5.80
CA GLU A 111 1.82 -6.04 5.98
C GLU A 111 2.06 -6.70 4.63
N GLN A 112 2.72 -7.84 4.62
CA GLN A 112 2.93 -8.60 3.40
C GLN A 112 1.80 -9.60 3.22
N ALA A 113 1.29 -9.71 2.00
CA ALA A 113 0.14 -10.54 1.67
C ALA A 113 0.37 -11.25 0.34
N GLY A 114 -0.34 -12.35 0.14
CA GLY A 114 -0.34 -13.06 -1.14
C GLY A 114 -1.37 -12.49 -2.09
N LEU A 115 -1.29 -12.91 -3.36
CA LEU A 115 -2.25 -12.51 -4.38
C LEU A 115 -3.67 -12.97 -4.09
N GLY A 116 -3.83 -13.98 -3.23
CA GLY A 116 -5.16 -14.42 -2.78
C GLY A 116 -5.95 -13.31 -2.08
N SER A 117 -5.26 -12.43 -1.36
CA SER A 117 -5.90 -11.29 -0.72
C SER A 117 -6.48 -10.32 -1.76
N LEU A 118 -5.74 -10.08 -2.86
CA LEU A 118 -6.24 -9.26 -3.96
C LEU A 118 -7.41 -9.94 -4.67
N ALA A 119 -7.33 -11.25 -4.91
CA ALA A 119 -8.41 -11.99 -5.53
C ALA A 119 -9.69 -11.92 -4.70
N GLU A 120 -9.58 -12.05 -3.39
CA GLU A 120 -10.71 -11.91 -2.48
C GLU A 120 -11.32 -10.52 -2.57
N ALA A 121 -10.49 -9.48 -2.60
CA ALA A 121 -10.97 -8.10 -2.74
C ALA A 121 -11.74 -7.91 -4.04
N MET A 122 -11.27 -8.49 -5.13
CA MET A 122 -11.95 -8.42 -6.44
C MET A 122 -13.32 -9.07 -6.40
N LEU A 123 -13.54 -10.06 -5.53
CA LEU A 123 -14.81 -10.75 -5.40
C LEU A 123 -15.76 -10.09 -4.40
N THR A 124 -15.25 -9.34 -3.44
CA THR A 124 -16.04 -8.85 -2.30
C THR A 124 -16.26 -7.34 -2.29
N GLN A 125 -15.36 -6.57 -2.89
CA GLN A 125 -15.47 -5.11 -2.89
C GLN A 125 -16.33 -4.62 -4.04
N ASP A 126 -17.02 -3.50 -3.81
CA ASP A 126 -17.85 -2.90 -4.86
C ASP A 126 -17.01 -2.40 -6.03
N ARG A 127 -15.83 -1.87 -5.72
CA ARG A 127 -14.91 -1.34 -6.75
C ARG A 127 -13.48 -1.74 -6.42
N VAL A 128 -12.73 -2.11 -7.44
CA VAL A 128 -11.27 -2.28 -7.39
C VAL A 128 -10.69 -1.40 -8.48
N VAL A 129 -9.87 -0.44 -8.10
CA VAL A 129 -9.32 0.55 -9.03
C VAL A 129 -7.80 0.46 -9.00
N GLN A 130 -7.20 0.35 -10.17
CA GLN A 130 -5.75 0.21 -10.33
C GLN A 130 -5.11 1.52 -10.79
N PHE A 131 -3.96 1.79 -10.20
CA PHE A 131 -3.10 2.91 -10.56
C PHE A 131 -1.71 2.47 -10.96
#